data_c71817bc2fad4074f35c4249cd07316a
#
_entry.id   c71817bc2fad4074f35c4249cd07316a
#
_cell.length_a   1.000
_cell.length_b   1.000
_cell.length_c   1.000
_cell.angle_alpha   90.00
_cell.angle_beta   90.00
_cell.angle_gamma   90.00
#
_symmetry.space_group_name_H-M   'P 1'
#
loop_
_entity.id
_entity.type
_entity.pdbx_description
1 polymer ?
#
loop_
_entity_poly.entity_id
_entity_poly.type
_entity_poly.pdbx_seq_one_letter_code
_entity_poly.pdbx_strand_id
1 'polypeptide(L)' 'MRLDQFLSARTMYSRRELRQMIQKGKVTVDGAVVRKADQAVQPEAHTVCLNGREICGDQ' A
#
# COMPACT_ATOMS: atom_id res chain seq x y z
N MET A 1 6.99 5.93 -6.62
CA MET A 1 7.04 5.78 -5.15
C MET A 1 6.83 4.31 -4.81
N ARG A 2 7.56 3.80 -3.84
CA ARG A 2 7.41 2.40 -3.46
C ARG A 2 6.18 2.23 -2.58
N LEU A 3 5.53 1.08 -2.70
CA LEU A 3 4.29 0.82 -2.00
C LEU A 3 4.47 0.90 -0.48
N ASP A 4 5.51 0.25 0.05
CA ASP A 4 5.75 0.28 1.49
C ASP A 4 6.06 1.69 1.98
N GLN A 5 6.78 2.48 1.18
CA GLN A 5 7.09 3.85 1.53
C GLN A 5 5.82 4.69 1.57
N PHE A 6 4.96 4.53 0.58
CA PHE A 6 3.70 5.27 0.53
C PHE A 6 2.83 4.93 1.73
N LEU A 7 2.68 3.65 2.03
CA LEU A 7 1.83 3.22 3.13
C LEU A 7 2.39 3.64 4.48
N SER A 8 3.71 3.58 4.66
CA SER A 8 4.29 3.97 5.94
C SER A 8 4.12 5.46 6.20
N ALA A 9 4.05 6.25 5.13
CA ALA A 9 3.83 7.69 5.27
C ALA A 9 2.37 8.03 5.57
N ARG A 10 1.45 7.13 5.25
CA ARG A 10 0.02 7.39 5.38
C ARG A 10 -0.64 6.61 6.50
N THR A 11 0.06 5.69 7.12
CA THR A 11 -0.48 4.87 8.19
C THR A 11 0.49 4.88 9.36
N MET A 12 0.06 4.28 10.47
CA MET A 12 0.91 4.18 11.65
C MET A 12 1.71 2.88 11.70
N TYR A 13 1.58 2.07 10.66
CA TYR A 13 2.29 0.79 10.60
C TYR A 13 3.75 1.01 10.24
N SER A 14 4.63 0.19 10.81
CA SER A 14 6.04 0.18 10.42
C SER A 14 6.18 -0.49 9.05
N ARG A 15 7.30 -0.25 8.37
CA ARG A 15 7.56 -0.91 7.10
C ARG A 15 7.57 -2.42 7.24
N ARG A 16 8.08 -2.91 8.36
CA ARG A 16 8.11 -4.34 8.62
C ARG A 16 6.70 -4.91 8.67
N GLU A 17 5.82 -4.25 9.38
CA GLU A 17 4.43 -4.67 9.44
C GLU A 17 3.77 -4.60 8.09
N LEU A 18 4.03 -3.53 7.36
CA LEU A 18 3.44 -3.37 6.03
C LEU A 18 3.91 -4.45 5.08
N ARG A 19 5.19 -4.83 5.15
CA ARG A 19 5.69 -5.90 4.30
C ARG A 19 4.97 -7.21 4.58
N GLN A 20 4.72 -7.51 5.84
CA GLN A 20 3.98 -8.71 6.20
C GLN A 20 2.55 -8.63 5.69
N MET A 21 1.91 -7.48 5.84
CA MET A 21 0.54 -7.31 5.37
C MET A 21 0.45 -7.44 3.85
N ILE A 22 1.43 -6.88 3.15
CA ILE A 22 1.47 -6.97 1.69
C ILE A 22 1.63 -8.43 1.27
N GLN A 23 2.49 -9.18 1.93
CA GLN A 23 2.71 -10.58 1.60
C GLN A 23 1.48 -11.43 1.87
N LYS A 24 0.66 -11.03 2.83
CA LYS A 24 -0.56 -11.74 3.15
C LYS A 24 -1.73 -11.38 2.25
N GLY A 25 -1.51 -10.48 1.30
CA GLY A 25 -2.55 -10.08 0.37
C GLY A 25 -3.53 -9.07 0.94
N LYS A 26 -3.12 -8.33 1.95
CA LYS A 26 -3.98 -7.32 2.57
C LYS A 26 -4.00 -6.01 1.81
N VAL A 27 -3.10 -5.83 0.85
CA VAL A 27 -2.95 -4.58 0.11
C VAL A 27 -3.32 -4.80 -1.34
N THR A 28 -4.14 -3.90 -1.86
CA THR A 28 -4.51 -3.93 -3.27
C THR A 28 -4.19 -2.59 -3.92
N VAL A 29 -3.87 -2.65 -5.20
CA VAL A 29 -3.69 -1.46 -6.03
C VAL A 29 -4.61 -1.61 -7.22
N ASP A 30 -5.53 -0.66 -7.38
CA ASP A 30 -6.56 -0.70 -8.42
C ASP A 30 -7.38 -2.00 -8.35
N GLY A 31 -7.61 -2.49 -7.14
CA GLY A 31 -8.39 -3.69 -6.94
C GLY A 31 -7.62 -4.99 -7.11
N ALA A 32 -6.35 -4.92 -7.49
CA ALA A 32 -5.52 -6.12 -7.69
C ALA A 32 -4.60 -6.31 -6.49
N VAL A 33 -4.55 -7.52 -5.96
CA VAL A 33 -3.70 -7.83 -4.82
C VAL A 33 -2.23 -7.72 -5.23
N VAL A 34 -1.46 -6.96 -4.44
CA VAL A 34 -0.03 -6.78 -4.65
C VAL A 34 0.69 -7.42 -3.47
N ARG A 35 1.69 -8.26 -3.78
CA ARG A 35 2.44 -8.96 -2.75
C ARG A 35 3.89 -8.55 -2.68
N LYS A 36 4.27 -7.49 -3.38
CA LYS A 36 5.64 -6.97 -3.37
C LYS A 36 5.65 -5.62 -2.68
N ALA A 37 6.41 -5.52 -1.58
CA ALA A 37 6.48 -4.27 -0.83
C ALA A 37 7.18 -3.18 -1.62
N ASP A 38 8.08 -3.54 -2.52
CA ASP A 38 8.82 -2.57 -3.32
C ASP A 38 8.14 -2.26 -4.65
N GLN A 39 6.88 -2.70 -4.81
CA GLN A 39 6.10 -2.40 -6.01
C GLN A 39 6.00 -0.89 -6.19
N ALA A 40 6.26 -0.42 -7.40
CA ALA A 40 6.13 0.99 -7.72
C ALA A 40 4.65 1.35 -7.82
N VAL A 41 4.26 2.45 -7.19
CA VAL A 41 2.88 2.93 -7.24
C VAL A 41 2.89 4.43 -7.48
N GLN A 42 1.82 4.90 -8.09
CA GLN A 42 1.59 6.32 -8.28
C GLN A 42 0.25 6.65 -7.63
N PRO A 43 0.26 7.17 -6.39
CA PRO A 43 -0.99 7.36 -5.63
C PRO A 43 -1.99 8.25 -6.34
N GLU A 44 -1.54 9.18 -7.15
CA GLU A 44 -2.45 10.05 -7.89
C GLU A 44 -3.12 9.33 -9.06
N ALA A 45 -2.56 8.21 -9.51
CA ALA A 45 -3.09 7.46 -10.64
C ALA A 45 -3.67 6.10 -10.23
N HIS A 46 -3.28 5.59 -9.07
CA HIS A 46 -3.70 4.27 -8.61
C HIS A 46 -4.46 4.38 -7.30
N THR A 47 -5.47 3.54 -7.13
CA THR A 47 -6.19 3.44 -5.87
C THR A 47 -5.56 2.35 -5.03
N VAL A 48 -4.94 2.75 -3.91
CA VAL A 48 -4.27 1.82 -3.01
C VAL A 48 -5.18 1.56 -1.82
N CYS A 49 -5.44 0.30 -1.54
CA CYS A 49 -6.25 -0.10 -0.39
C CYS A 49 -5.44 -0.98 0.54
N LEU A 50 -5.60 -0.76 1.83
CA LEU A 50 -4.93 -1.53 2.86
C LEU A 50 -5.99 -2.14 3.75
N ASN A 51 -6.05 -3.47 3.78
CA ASN A 51 -6.99 -4.20 4.63
C ASN A 51 -8.43 -3.77 4.34
N GLY A 52 -8.73 -3.53 3.07
CA GLY A 52 -10.06 -3.13 2.64
C GLY A 52 -10.35 -1.64 2.76
N ARG A 53 -9.40 -0.86 3.25
CA ARG A 53 -9.59 0.58 3.42
C ARG A 53 -8.77 1.34 2.37
N GLU A 54 -9.41 2.25 1.69
CA GLU A 54 -8.73 3.07 0.69
C GLU A 54 -7.79 4.07 1.38
N ILE A 55 -6.56 4.12 0.92
CA ILE A 55 -5.55 5.04 1.42
C ILE A 55 -5.36 6.14 0.38
N CYS A 56 -5.73 7.35 0.72
CA CYS A 56 -5.63 8.46 -0.21
C CYS A 56 -4.20 8.93 -0.36
N GLY A 57 -3.82 9.25 -1.58
CA GLY A 57 -2.49 9.73 -1.88
C GLY A 57 -2.31 11.22 -1.64
N ASP A 58 -3.40 11.96 -1.55
CA ASP A 58 -3.33 13.39 -1.28
C ASP A 58 -4.38 13.77 -0.26
N GLN A 59 -4.42 15.00 0.00
CA GLN A 59 -5.31 15.51 1.01
C GLN A 59 -6.31 16.39 0.45
#